data_28662b5877fedd18272d236e796c2ab8
#
_entry.id   28662b5877fedd18272d236e796c2ab8
#
_cell.length_a   1.000
_cell.length_b   1.000
_cell.length_c   1.000
_cell.angle_alpha   90.00
_cell.angle_beta   90.00
_cell.angle_gamma   90.00
#
_symmetry.space_group_name_H-M   'P 1'
#
loop_
_entity.id
_entity.type
_entity.pdbx_description
1 polymer ?
#
loop_
_entity_poly.entity_id
_entity_poly.type
_entity_poly.pdbx_seq_one_letter_code
_entity_poly.pdbx_strand_id
1 'polypeptide(L)'
;GWNPYIFAEPGNYNINEEYKSRMIVHDKRKGVWHNWIASCRYALENSDADVIMTVQDDSLFHPDSKSMSEKFLWPREDVGFVSLYTPKHYSIRNHLKSKPERPKGLNRIVTKSLWGTCAVAWPREVLEKVMDHKLIEEWLGATLKTKSAWAARKEKRKLEPWTIQNSDTAIGKIMNQMGRSMWFIDPSPVQHIAQTSAIGH
;
A
#
# COMPACT_ATOMS: atom_id res chain seq x y z
N GLY A 1 -9.81 19.32 -0.32
CA GLY A 1 -8.45 18.82 -0.61
C GLY A 1 -8.11 17.59 0.21
N TRP A 2 -7.00 16.94 -0.09
CA TRP A 2 -6.51 15.87 0.78
C TRP A 2 -5.85 16.49 2.01
N ASN A 3 -5.96 15.81 3.15
CA ASN A 3 -5.37 16.25 4.41
C ASN A 3 -4.28 15.26 4.85
N PRO A 4 -3.03 15.42 4.38
CA PRO A 4 -1.98 14.44 4.60
C PRO A 4 -1.41 14.54 6.02
N TYR A 5 -1.10 13.36 6.61
CA TYR A 5 -0.22 13.19 7.74
C TYR A 5 1.02 12.42 7.32
N ILE A 6 2.16 12.73 7.90
CA ILE A 6 3.44 12.07 7.60
C ILE A 6 3.87 11.25 8.80
N PHE A 7 4.04 9.94 8.59
CA PHE A 7 4.57 9.03 9.61
C PHE A 7 6.01 8.69 9.28
N ALA A 8 6.92 9.09 10.13
CA ALA A 8 8.34 8.98 9.87
C ALA A 8 9.06 8.11 10.91
N GLU A 9 10.05 7.36 10.44
CA GLU A 9 11.05 6.72 11.30
C GLU A 9 11.94 7.80 11.93
N PRO A 10 12.67 7.52 13.04
CA PRO A 10 13.61 8.49 13.61
C PRO A 10 14.65 8.93 12.59
N GLY A 11 14.87 10.23 12.44
CA GLY A 11 15.83 10.79 11.49
C GLY A 11 15.71 12.31 11.34
N ASN A 12 16.56 12.88 10.50
CA ASN A 12 16.50 14.27 10.13
C ASN A 12 15.80 14.40 8.79
N TYR A 13 14.69 15.14 8.77
CA TYR A 13 13.85 15.29 7.59
C TYR A 13 13.86 16.73 7.11
N ASN A 14 14.16 16.92 5.82
CA ASN A 14 13.96 18.21 5.15
C ASN A 14 12.56 18.18 4.51
N ILE A 15 11.58 18.69 5.25
CA ILE A 15 10.19 18.74 4.81
C ILE A 15 9.69 20.17 4.82
N ASN A 16 8.73 20.46 3.94
CA ASN A 16 8.11 21.78 3.85
C ASN A 16 7.45 22.16 5.19
N GLU A 17 7.59 23.40 5.62
CA GLU A 17 7.06 23.94 6.89
C GLU A 17 5.57 23.65 7.07
N GLU A 18 4.77 23.71 6.00
CA GLU A 18 3.33 23.44 6.04
C GLU A 18 2.97 22.03 6.53
N TYR A 19 3.89 21.05 6.38
CA TYR A 19 3.67 19.67 6.81
C TYR A 19 4.31 19.34 8.16
N LYS A 20 5.14 20.20 8.73
CA LYS A 20 5.83 19.92 10.00
C LYS A 20 4.86 19.64 11.14
N SER A 21 3.76 20.42 11.22
CA SER A 21 2.72 20.24 12.24
C SER A 21 1.90 18.93 12.07
N ARG A 22 2.02 18.27 10.94
CA ARG A 22 1.32 17.01 10.59
C ARG A 22 2.28 15.84 10.51
N MET A 23 3.51 16.03 10.97
CA MET A 23 4.53 14.99 10.98
C MET A 23 4.56 14.32 12.35
N ILE A 24 4.43 13.00 12.34
CA ILE A 24 4.52 12.13 13.51
C ILE A 24 5.78 11.30 13.35
N VAL A 25 6.77 11.60 14.20
CA VAL A 25 8.05 10.88 14.22
C VAL A 25 8.01 9.83 15.33
N HIS A 26 8.32 8.60 15.00
CA HIS A 26 8.41 7.54 15.98
C HIS A 26 9.64 7.72 16.90
N ASP A 27 9.51 7.28 18.15
CA ASP A 27 10.58 7.27 19.16
C ASP A 27 11.75 6.34 18.79
N LYS A 28 11.44 5.28 18.04
CA LYS A 28 12.40 4.28 17.55
C LYS A 28 11.94 3.72 16.20
N ARG A 29 12.88 3.12 15.48
CA ARG A 29 12.60 2.49 14.20
C ARG A 29 11.56 1.37 14.34
N LYS A 30 10.46 1.48 13.63
CA LYS A 30 9.33 0.53 13.63
C LYS A 30 9.38 -0.44 12.44
N GLY A 31 9.90 0.02 11.31
CA GLY A 31 9.85 -0.69 10.04
C GLY A 31 8.52 -0.51 9.30
N VAL A 32 8.54 -0.81 8.01
CA VAL A 32 7.45 -0.50 7.07
C VAL A 32 6.08 -0.98 7.55
N TRP A 33 5.98 -2.21 8.04
CA TRP A 33 4.71 -2.79 8.47
C TRP A 33 4.11 -2.08 9.69
N HIS A 34 4.90 -1.88 10.72
CA HIS A 34 4.44 -1.18 11.93
C HIS A 34 4.12 0.29 11.66
N ASN A 35 4.92 0.96 10.82
CA ASN A 35 4.67 2.33 10.43
C ASN A 35 3.35 2.45 9.67
N TRP A 36 3.09 1.54 8.72
CA TRP A 36 1.83 1.50 7.99
C TRP A 36 0.62 1.26 8.90
N ILE A 37 0.69 0.30 9.83
CA ILE A 37 -0.40 0.05 10.78
C ILE A 37 -0.64 1.27 11.68
N ALA A 38 0.44 1.88 12.19
CA ALA A 38 0.32 3.07 13.03
C ALA A 38 -0.36 4.22 12.27
N SER A 39 0.01 4.45 11.01
CA SER A 39 -0.60 5.48 10.17
C SER A 39 -2.08 5.21 9.88
N CYS A 40 -2.45 3.95 9.62
CA CYS A 40 -3.84 3.56 9.41
C CYS A 40 -4.69 3.77 10.66
N ARG A 41 -4.24 3.30 11.81
CA ARG A 41 -4.93 3.46 13.09
C ARG A 41 -5.12 4.94 13.44
N TYR A 42 -4.05 5.73 13.31
CA TYR A 42 -4.13 7.17 13.53
C TYR A 42 -5.16 7.85 12.61
N ALA A 43 -5.18 7.51 11.33
CA ALA A 43 -6.14 8.08 10.40
C ALA A 43 -7.59 7.70 10.75
N LEU A 44 -7.82 6.48 11.21
CA LEU A 44 -9.14 6.02 11.68
C LEU A 44 -9.59 6.74 12.95
N GLU A 45 -8.66 7.03 13.86
CA GLU A 45 -8.94 7.68 15.15
C GLU A 45 -9.09 9.20 15.03
N ASN A 46 -8.40 9.84 14.09
CA ASN A 46 -8.28 11.29 14.00
C ASN A 46 -8.95 11.92 12.77
N SER A 47 -9.76 11.16 12.04
CA SER A 47 -10.48 11.60 10.87
C SER A 47 -11.79 10.86 10.75
N ASP A 48 -12.82 11.51 10.25
CA ASP A 48 -14.13 10.96 9.89
C ASP A 48 -14.30 10.79 8.37
N ALA A 49 -13.19 10.88 7.63
CA ALA A 49 -13.19 10.74 6.18
C ALA A 49 -13.67 9.34 5.73
N ASP A 50 -14.54 9.27 4.74
CA ASP A 50 -15.05 8.02 4.16
C ASP A 50 -13.97 7.23 3.41
N VAL A 51 -12.93 7.93 2.97
CA VAL A 51 -11.80 7.36 2.21
C VAL A 51 -10.49 7.75 2.86
N ILE A 52 -9.69 6.74 3.20
CA ILE A 52 -8.34 6.90 3.73
C ILE A 52 -7.34 6.44 2.67
N MET A 53 -6.35 7.27 2.37
CA MET A 53 -5.29 6.92 1.43
C MET A 53 -3.97 6.71 2.17
N THR A 54 -3.34 5.57 1.94
CA THR A 54 -1.97 5.29 2.39
C THR A 54 -1.02 5.47 1.22
N VAL A 55 0.08 6.20 1.44
CA VAL A 55 1.05 6.56 0.40
C VAL A 55 2.46 6.34 0.94
N GLN A 56 3.33 5.76 0.10
CA GLN A 56 4.77 5.69 0.37
C GLN A 56 5.46 6.97 -0.10
N ASP A 57 6.52 7.37 0.57
CA ASP A 57 7.28 8.60 0.33
C ASP A 57 8.01 8.66 -1.03
N ASP A 58 8.21 7.50 -1.65
CA ASP A 58 8.80 7.35 -2.98
C ASP A 58 7.76 7.27 -4.12
N SER A 59 6.58 7.81 -3.89
CA SER A 59 5.47 7.85 -4.85
C SER A 59 5.35 9.22 -5.52
N LEU A 60 5.42 9.25 -6.85
CA LEU A 60 5.17 10.44 -7.66
C LEU A 60 3.79 10.37 -8.29
N PHE A 61 2.96 11.36 -7.99
CA PHE A 61 1.59 11.45 -8.49
C PHE A 61 1.51 12.21 -9.81
N HIS A 62 0.70 11.69 -10.74
CA HIS A 62 0.29 12.46 -11.91
C HIS A 62 -0.54 13.68 -11.46
N PRO A 63 -0.43 14.85 -12.09
CA PRO A 63 -1.22 16.04 -11.72
C PRO A 63 -2.71 15.80 -11.61
N ASP A 64 -3.26 14.96 -12.49
CA ASP A 64 -4.69 14.62 -12.51
C ASP A 64 -5.05 13.38 -11.67
N SER A 65 -4.13 12.87 -10.86
CA SER A 65 -4.32 11.63 -10.09
C SER A 65 -5.58 11.66 -9.22
N LYS A 66 -5.92 12.82 -8.66
CA LYS A 66 -7.13 13.00 -7.86
C LYS A 66 -8.39 12.74 -8.70
N SER A 67 -8.55 13.47 -9.82
CA SER A 67 -9.72 13.32 -10.69
C SER A 67 -9.79 11.95 -11.34
N MET A 68 -8.64 11.33 -11.62
CA MET A 68 -8.55 9.95 -12.10
C MET A 68 -9.05 8.97 -11.04
N SER A 69 -8.63 9.15 -9.78
CA SER A 69 -9.02 8.29 -8.67
C SER A 69 -10.53 8.37 -8.40
N GLU A 70 -11.09 9.58 -8.33
CA GLU A 70 -12.50 9.81 -8.06
C GLU A 70 -13.43 9.10 -9.06
N LYS A 71 -13.01 8.93 -10.31
CA LYS A 71 -13.74 8.18 -11.33
C LYS A 71 -13.75 6.67 -11.13
N PHE A 72 -12.84 6.14 -10.34
CA PHE A 72 -12.61 4.71 -10.18
C PHE A 72 -12.83 4.21 -8.77
N LEU A 73 -13.08 5.11 -7.81
CA LEU A 73 -13.41 4.72 -6.45
C LEU A 73 -14.75 3.99 -6.42
N TRP A 74 -14.77 2.91 -5.74
CA TRP A 74 -15.93 2.10 -5.33
C TRP A 74 -16.92 1.75 -6.46
N PRO A 75 -16.46 1.14 -7.54
CA PRO A 75 -17.37 0.75 -8.64
C PRO A 75 -18.29 -0.41 -8.27
N ARG A 76 -18.02 -1.13 -7.16
CA ARG A 76 -18.77 -2.29 -6.71
C ARG A 76 -18.65 -2.41 -5.18
N GLU A 77 -19.65 -3.03 -4.56
CA GLU A 77 -19.69 -3.25 -3.10
C GLU A 77 -18.59 -4.19 -2.57
N ASP A 78 -18.08 -5.09 -3.43
CA ASP A 78 -17.03 -6.04 -3.07
C ASP A 78 -15.61 -5.46 -3.11
N VAL A 79 -15.45 -4.18 -3.47
CA VAL A 79 -14.13 -3.54 -3.52
C VAL A 79 -13.53 -3.41 -2.13
N GLY A 80 -12.35 -4.00 -1.95
CA GLY A 80 -11.57 -3.88 -0.73
C GLY A 80 -10.75 -2.60 -0.71
N PHE A 81 -10.07 -2.30 -1.82
CA PHE A 81 -9.33 -1.05 -2.02
C PHE A 81 -9.10 -0.79 -3.52
N VAL A 82 -8.69 0.45 -3.81
CA VAL A 82 -8.23 0.85 -5.13
C VAL A 82 -6.76 1.27 -5.03
N SER A 83 -5.88 0.56 -5.74
CA SER A 83 -4.48 0.94 -5.88
C SER A 83 -4.32 1.93 -7.03
N LEU A 84 -3.68 3.06 -6.74
CA LEU A 84 -3.30 4.07 -7.72
C LEU A 84 -1.96 3.73 -8.39
N TYR A 85 -1.19 2.84 -7.80
CA TYR A 85 0.02 2.30 -8.38
C TYR A 85 -0.24 0.93 -9.01
N THR A 86 0.07 0.78 -10.29
CA THR A 86 -0.09 -0.47 -11.02
C THR A 86 1.26 -0.96 -11.51
N PRO A 87 1.79 -2.05 -10.93
CA PRO A 87 3.05 -2.64 -11.37
C PRO A 87 3.01 -3.06 -12.85
N LYS A 88 4.15 -2.98 -13.52
CA LYS A 88 4.26 -3.32 -14.97
C LYS A 88 3.67 -4.68 -15.33
N HIS A 89 3.81 -5.68 -14.46
CA HIS A 89 3.32 -7.04 -14.71
C HIS A 89 1.79 -7.17 -14.60
N TYR A 90 1.11 -6.19 -13.96
CA TYR A 90 -0.35 -6.10 -13.96
C TYR A 90 -0.89 -5.27 -15.12
N SER A 91 -0.07 -4.39 -15.68
CA SER A 91 -0.50 -3.53 -16.76
C SER A 91 -1.14 -4.34 -17.89
N ILE A 92 -2.28 -3.89 -18.37
CA ILE A 92 -2.98 -4.47 -19.53
C ILE A 92 -2.05 -4.55 -20.74
N ARG A 93 -1.09 -3.62 -20.88
CA ARG A 93 -0.06 -3.68 -21.93
C ARG A 93 0.74 -4.98 -21.92
N ASN A 94 0.99 -5.58 -20.75
CA ASN A 94 1.71 -6.85 -20.64
C ASN A 94 0.81 -8.05 -20.93
N HIS A 95 -0.48 -7.96 -20.62
CA HIS A 95 -1.45 -9.02 -20.92
C HIS A 95 -1.91 -9.00 -22.38
N LEU A 96 -1.84 -7.84 -23.04
CA LEU A 96 -2.26 -7.65 -24.43
C LEU A 96 -1.12 -7.72 -25.47
N LYS A 97 0.01 -8.32 -25.13
CA LYS A 97 1.16 -8.47 -26.06
C LYS A 97 0.80 -9.05 -27.42
N SER A 98 -0.33 -9.76 -27.52
CA SER A 98 -0.82 -10.41 -28.75
C SER A 98 -2.01 -9.69 -29.41
N LYS A 99 -2.51 -8.56 -28.88
CA LYS A 99 -3.66 -7.85 -29.43
C LYS A 99 -3.27 -6.48 -29.96
N PRO A 100 -3.63 -6.13 -31.21
CA PRO A 100 -3.21 -4.89 -31.87
C PRO A 100 -3.93 -3.64 -31.32
N GLU A 101 -5.05 -3.78 -30.64
CA GLU A 101 -5.80 -2.64 -30.13
C GLU A 101 -5.64 -2.51 -28.62
N ARG A 102 -5.14 -1.34 -28.19
CA ARG A 102 -5.04 -0.98 -26.78
C ARG A 102 -6.37 -0.37 -26.34
N PRO A 103 -6.92 -0.76 -25.18
CA PRO A 103 -8.03 -0.02 -24.60
C PRO A 103 -7.66 1.46 -24.48
N LYS A 104 -8.50 2.34 -25.00
CA LYS A 104 -8.35 3.80 -24.82
C LYS A 104 -8.91 4.19 -23.45
N GLY A 105 -8.20 5.08 -22.75
CA GLY A 105 -8.65 5.60 -21.48
C GLY A 105 -8.18 4.79 -20.27
N LEU A 106 -8.83 5.04 -19.13
CA LEU A 106 -8.52 4.39 -17.86
C LEU A 106 -9.23 3.04 -17.77
N ASN A 107 -8.50 2.04 -17.35
CA ASN A 107 -8.98 0.68 -17.20
C ASN A 107 -8.86 0.23 -15.75
N ARG A 108 -9.61 -0.81 -15.39
CA ARG A 108 -9.57 -1.46 -14.09
C ARG A 108 -9.00 -2.86 -14.22
N ILE A 109 -8.09 -3.19 -13.33
CA ILE A 109 -7.53 -4.53 -13.21
C ILE A 109 -7.93 -5.07 -11.85
N VAL A 110 -8.51 -6.26 -11.82
CA VAL A 110 -8.89 -6.96 -10.59
C VAL A 110 -7.95 -8.14 -10.39
N THR A 111 -7.41 -8.28 -9.20
CA THR A 111 -6.49 -9.37 -8.89
C THR A 111 -6.73 -9.94 -7.50
N LYS A 112 -6.26 -11.16 -7.29
CA LYS A 112 -6.19 -11.83 -5.97
C LYS A 112 -4.80 -11.76 -5.34
N SER A 113 -3.81 -11.24 -6.08
CA SER A 113 -2.45 -11.03 -5.59
C SER A 113 -2.18 -9.54 -5.44
N LEU A 114 -1.51 -9.12 -4.40
CA LEU A 114 -1.10 -7.75 -4.20
C LEU A 114 0.41 -7.62 -4.38
N TRP A 115 0.81 -6.67 -5.22
CA TRP A 115 2.19 -6.26 -5.44
C TRP A 115 2.27 -4.74 -5.40
N GLY A 116 2.97 -4.24 -4.41
CA GLY A 116 3.16 -2.80 -4.20
C GLY A 116 1.96 -2.11 -3.56
N THR A 117 2.21 -1.54 -2.40
CA THR A 117 1.26 -0.72 -1.62
C THR A 117 1.63 0.75 -1.67
N CYS A 118 2.23 1.21 -2.79
CA CYS A 118 2.80 2.56 -2.90
C CYS A 118 1.76 3.66 -2.70
N ALA A 119 0.55 3.50 -3.24
CA ALA A 119 -0.55 4.43 -3.04
C ALA A 119 -1.88 3.68 -3.13
N VAL A 120 -2.57 3.54 -2.02
CA VAL A 120 -3.79 2.74 -1.90
C VAL A 120 -4.89 3.54 -1.21
N ALA A 121 -6.05 3.64 -1.88
CA ALA A 121 -7.25 4.26 -1.33
C ALA A 121 -8.17 3.17 -0.75
N TRP A 122 -8.58 3.36 0.48
CA TRP A 122 -9.39 2.46 1.28
C TRP A 122 -10.75 3.06 1.59
N PRO A 123 -11.86 2.33 1.42
CA PRO A 123 -13.08 2.67 2.16
C PRO A 123 -12.80 2.56 3.65
N ARG A 124 -13.23 3.56 4.43
CA ARG A 124 -13.05 3.56 5.88
C ARG A 124 -13.49 2.24 6.51
N GLU A 125 -14.71 1.81 6.21
CA GLU A 125 -15.31 0.58 6.74
C GLU A 125 -14.49 -0.69 6.44
N VAL A 126 -13.79 -0.71 5.31
CA VAL A 126 -12.92 -1.83 4.95
C VAL A 126 -11.62 -1.74 5.73
N LEU A 127 -11.02 -0.54 5.84
CA LEU A 127 -9.78 -0.36 6.59
C LEU A 127 -9.96 -0.68 8.08
N GLU A 128 -11.09 -0.32 8.69
CA GLU A 128 -11.46 -0.72 10.05
C GLU A 128 -11.43 -2.24 10.21
N LYS A 129 -12.11 -2.97 9.33
CA LYS A 129 -12.11 -4.45 9.33
C LYS A 129 -10.73 -5.05 9.10
N VAL A 130 -9.89 -4.38 8.31
CA VAL A 130 -8.48 -4.79 8.10
C VAL A 130 -7.70 -4.63 9.39
N MET A 131 -7.84 -3.49 10.09
CA MET A 131 -7.11 -3.23 11.33
C MET A 131 -7.53 -4.17 12.47
N ASP A 132 -8.77 -4.65 12.47
CA ASP A 132 -9.30 -5.62 13.45
C ASP A 132 -9.00 -7.08 13.05
N HIS A 133 -8.42 -7.30 11.87
CA HIS A 133 -8.19 -8.66 11.40
C HIS A 133 -7.05 -9.34 12.17
N LYS A 134 -7.26 -10.58 12.63
CA LYS A 134 -6.28 -11.35 13.44
C LYS A 134 -4.86 -11.40 12.86
N LEU A 135 -4.72 -11.41 11.52
CA LEU A 135 -3.41 -11.42 10.88
C LEU A 135 -2.62 -10.13 11.15
N ILE A 136 -3.25 -9.01 11.47
CA ILE A 136 -2.56 -7.77 11.84
C ILE A 136 -1.73 -8.00 13.10
N GLU A 137 -2.34 -8.54 14.16
CA GLU A 137 -1.64 -8.79 15.44
C GLU A 137 -0.64 -9.96 15.34
N GLU A 138 -1.01 -11.03 14.64
CA GLU A 138 -0.11 -12.16 14.39
C GLU A 138 1.19 -11.71 13.70
N TRP A 139 1.06 -10.83 12.69
CA TRP A 139 2.19 -10.35 11.92
C TRP A 139 2.98 -9.25 12.63
N LEU A 140 2.35 -8.43 13.47
CA LEU A 140 3.04 -7.53 14.37
C LEU A 140 3.97 -8.28 15.33
N GLY A 141 3.48 -9.34 15.97
CA GLY A 141 4.26 -10.18 16.86
C GLY A 141 5.43 -10.88 16.18
N ALA A 142 5.26 -11.27 14.90
CA ALA A 142 6.28 -11.97 14.13
C ALA A 142 7.40 -11.03 13.63
N THR A 143 7.07 -9.77 13.23
CA THR A 143 8.07 -8.80 12.74
C THR A 143 9.10 -8.41 13.79
N LEU A 144 8.73 -8.43 15.05
CA LEU A 144 9.67 -8.12 16.16
C LEU A 144 10.75 -9.20 16.37
N LYS A 145 10.56 -10.42 15.84
CA LYS A 145 11.42 -11.58 16.07
C LYS A 145 12.34 -11.95 14.90
N THR A 146 12.16 -11.37 13.73
CA THR A 146 12.86 -11.84 12.52
C THR A 146 13.80 -10.79 11.94
N LYS A 147 15.06 -11.19 11.68
CA LYS A 147 15.92 -10.56 10.68
C LYS A 147 15.22 -10.62 9.33
N SER A 148 15.44 -9.64 8.44
CA SER A 148 14.76 -9.56 7.16
C SER A 148 14.73 -10.92 6.43
N ALA A 149 13.65 -11.20 5.69
CA ALA A 149 13.52 -12.43 4.90
C ALA A 149 14.71 -12.63 3.92
N TRP A 150 15.31 -11.51 3.46
CA TRP A 150 16.52 -11.50 2.64
C TRP A 150 17.74 -12.05 3.42
N ALA A 151 17.98 -11.59 4.67
CA ALA A 151 19.06 -12.09 5.50
C ALA A 151 18.90 -13.59 5.80
N ALA A 152 17.66 -14.03 6.07
CA ALA A 152 17.38 -15.44 6.31
C ALA A 152 17.59 -16.32 5.05
N ARG A 153 17.26 -15.81 3.84
CA ARG A 153 17.57 -16.47 2.57
C ARG A 153 19.07 -16.58 2.31
N LYS A 154 19.83 -15.51 2.60
CA LYS A 154 21.29 -15.48 2.46
C LYS A 154 21.97 -16.50 3.39
N GLU A 155 21.41 -16.73 4.58
CA GLU A 155 21.90 -17.72 5.54
C GLU A 155 21.41 -19.14 5.26
N LYS A 156 20.71 -19.41 4.13
CA LYS A 156 20.10 -20.71 3.76
C LYS A 156 19.23 -21.35 4.83
N ARG A 157 18.69 -20.54 5.75
CA ARG A 157 17.79 -21.05 6.77
C ARG A 157 16.42 -21.37 6.16
N LYS A 158 15.80 -22.44 6.66
CA LYS A 158 14.41 -22.77 6.35
C LYS A 158 13.54 -21.64 6.90
N LEU A 159 12.93 -20.86 5.99
CA LEU A 159 12.01 -19.81 6.36
C LEU A 159 10.68 -20.44 6.75
N GLU A 160 10.22 -20.14 7.94
CA GLU A 160 8.83 -20.44 8.26
C GLU A 160 7.91 -19.63 7.32
N PRO A 161 6.77 -20.17 6.87
CA PRO A 161 5.91 -19.52 5.87
C PRO A 161 5.47 -18.09 6.24
N TRP A 162 5.45 -17.76 7.54
CA TRP A 162 5.07 -16.45 8.10
C TRP A 162 6.23 -15.47 8.24
N THR A 163 7.48 -15.87 7.97
CA THR A 163 8.64 -14.96 8.00
C THR A 163 8.81 -14.12 6.73
N ILE A 164 8.02 -14.35 5.69
CA ILE A 164 8.00 -13.54 4.47
C ILE A 164 7.03 -12.38 4.70
N GLN A 165 7.49 -11.36 5.38
CA GLN A 165 6.66 -10.23 5.78
C GLN A 165 6.93 -9.04 4.87
N ASN A 166 6.31 -9.06 3.70
CA ASN A 166 6.02 -7.81 3.06
C ASN A 166 4.54 -7.46 3.31
N SER A 167 4.25 -6.19 3.49
CA SER A 167 2.91 -5.65 3.70
C SER A 167 1.92 -6.13 2.65
N ASP A 168 2.38 -6.25 1.41
CA ASP A 168 1.57 -6.68 0.27
C ASP A 168 1.00 -8.08 0.48
N THR A 169 1.86 -9.01 0.93
CA THR A 169 1.42 -10.39 1.17
C THR A 169 0.39 -10.47 2.30
N ALA A 170 0.58 -9.69 3.39
CA ALA A 170 -0.35 -9.66 4.51
C ALA A 170 -1.70 -9.09 4.08
N ILE A 171 -1.69 -7.91 3.47
CA ILE A 171 -2.89 -7.23 3.00
C ILE A 171 -3.61 -8.09 1.96
N GLY A 172 -2.90 -8.66 1.00
CA GLY A 172 -3.49 -9.55 -0.01
C GLY A 172 -4.19 -10.76 0.60
N LYS A 173 -3.61 -11.38 1.64
CA LYS A 173 -4.25 -12.48 2.39
C LYS A 173 -5.51 -12.03 3.12
N ILE A 174 -5.45 -10.87 3.79
CA ILE A 174 -6.60 -10.31 4.50
C ILE A 174 -7.74 -10.06 3.51
N MET A 175 -7.48 -9.39 2.37
CA MET A 175 -8.48 -9.14 1.34
C MET A 175 -9.14 -10.42 0.85
N ASN A 176 -8.34 -11.46 0.54
CA ASN A 176 -8.86 -12.73 0.09
C ASN A 176 -9.72 -13.44 1.17
N GLN A 177 -9.32 -13.38 2.44
CA GLN A 177 -10.11 -13.95 3.54
C GLN A 177 -11.40 -13.19 3.80
N MET A 178 -11.41 -11.88 3.56
CA MET A 178 -12.61 -11.04 3.63
C MET A 178 -13.51 -11.16 2.39
N GLY A 179 -13.09 -11.90 1.36
CA GLY A 179 -13.82 -11.99 0.09
C GLY A 179 -13.86 -10.65 -0.68
N ARG A 180 -12.89 -9.75 -0.45
CA ARG A 180 -12.82 -8.44 -1.07
C ARG A 180 -11.91 -8.44 -2.29
N SER A 181 -12.32 -7.69 -3.33
CA SER A 181 -11.56 -7.50 -4.57
C SER A 181 -10.52 -6.41 -4.42
N MET A 182 -9.34 -6.62 -4.99
CA MET A 182 -8.27 -5.63 -5.07
C MET A 182 -8.25 -5.03 -6.48
N TRP A 183 -8.41 -3.72 -6.58
CA TRP A 183 -8.53 -3.02 -7.83
C TRP A 183 -7.31 -2.14 -8.11
N PHE A 184 -6.90 -2.10 -9.37
CA PHE A 184 -5.77 -1.30 -9.85
C PHE A 184 -6.20 -0.46 -11.03
N ILE A 185 -5.67 0.76 -11.13
CA ILE A 185 -5.94 1.69 -12.22
C ILE A 185 -4.85 1.58 -13.28
N ASP A 186 -5.21 1.34 -14.54
CA ASP A 186 -4.28 1.30 -15.67
C ASP A 186 -4.72 2.28 -16.78
N PRO A 187 -3.86 3.22 -17.22
CA PRO A 187 -2.50 3.46 -16.75
C PRO A 187 -2.44 3.94 -15.31
N SER A 188 -1.32 3.60 -14.64
CA SER A 188 -1.07 3.97 -13.25
C SER A 188 -0.98 5.49 -13.09
N PRO A 189 -1.81 6.12 -12.25
CA PRO A 189 -1.68 7.55 -11.95
C PRO A 189 -0.55 7.86 -10.96
N VAL A 190 0.14 6.85 -10.46
CA VAL A 190 1.26 6.96 -9.54
C VAL A 190 2.45 6.18 -10.08
N GLN A 191 3.64 6.76 -9.96
CA GLN A 191 4.92 6.09 -10.25
C GLN A 191 5.70 5.89 -8.95
N HIS A 192 6.31 4.72 -8.81
CA HIS A 192 7.29 4.44 -7.78
C HIS A 192 8.66 4.89 -8.28
N ILE A 193 9.29 5.85 -7.61
CA ILE A 193 10.51 6.53 -8.06
C ILE A 193 11.76 6.10 -7.27
N ALA A 194 11.66 5.16 -6.34
CA ALA A 194 12.80 4.66 -5.60
C ALA A 194 13.87 4.12 -6.56
N GLN A 195 15.08 4.69 -6.47
CA GLN A 195 16.25 4.20 -7.23
C GLN A 195 16.84 2.94 -6.60
N THR A 196 16.69 2.78 -5.30
CA THR A 196 17.11 1.61 -4.51
C THR A 196 16.01 1.23 -3.54
N SER A 197 15.55 -0.01 -3.65
CA SER A 197 14.57 -0.55 -2.70
C SER A 197 15.22 -0.82 -1.34
N ALA A 198 14.56 -0.40 -0.26
CA ALA A 198 14.98 -0.74 1.10
C ALA A 198 15.01 -2.26 1.38
N ILE A 199 14.38 -3.05 0.52
CA ILE A 199 14.34 -4.52 0.56
C ILE A 199 15.26 -5.18 -0.47
N GLY A 200 16.11 -4.41 -1.18
CA GLY A 200 17.23 -4.92 -1.96
C GLY A 200 16.84 -5.57 -3.31
N HIS A 201 16.05 -4.87 -4.10
CA HIS A 201 15.81 -5.20 -5.51
C HIS A 201 16.77 -4.47 -6.41
#